data_7426fd5ebf81f5597e2bc150f5527ed5
#
_entry.id   7426fd5ebf81f5597e2bc150f5527ed5
#
_cell.length_a   1.000
_cell.length_b   1.000
_cell.length_c   1.000
_cell.angle_alpha   90.00
_cell.angle_beta   90.00
_cell.angle_gamma   90.00
#
_symmetry.space_group_name_H-M   'P 1'
#
loop_
_entity.id
_entity.type
_entity.pdbx_description
1 polymer ?
#
loop_
_entity_poly.entity_id
_entity_poly.type
_entity_poly.pdbx_seq_one_letter_code
_entity_poly.pdbx_strand_id
1 'polypeptide(L)'
;MANTFVTPTWVLKDVARVAVNMLKFAANIERWYDDKFKAGGAKVGYVVSGRLPQRFRTTKGQAFQAQPINDVTVPVALTDQANIGTSWSTADATVVIEDVRRRYVNPAGEQLANTIDFDGLSRMTPTVAH
;
A
#
# COMPACT_ATOMS: atom_id res chain seq x y z
N MET A 1 3.84 -35.35 16.51
CA MET A 1 3.99 -33.92 16.07
C MET A 1 3.39 -33.80 14.68
N ALA A 2 2.43 -32.92 14.51
CA ALA A 2 1.81 -32.72 13.19
C ALA A 2 2.84 -32.08 12.26
N ASN A 3 3.17 -32.75 11.14
CA ASN A 3 3.98 -32.14 10.09
C ASN A 3 3.21 -30.99 9.47
N THR A 4 3.62 -29.77 9.77
CA THR A 4 3.06 -28.57 9.17
C THR A 4 3.73 -28.39 7.80
N PHE A 5 3.04 -28.80 6.74
CA PHE A 5 3.53 -28.57 5.39
C PHE A 5 3.56 -27.09 5.05
N VAL A 6 4.65 -26.64 4.45
CA VAL A 6 4.77 -25.28 3.92
C VAL A 6 3.84 -25.15 2.70
N THR A 7 2.73 -24.46 2.85
CA THR A 7 1.80 -24.22 1.75
C THR A 7 2.10 -22.87 1.06
N PRO A 8 1.83 -22.73 -0.25
CA PRO A 8 1.98 -21.44 -0.95
C PRO A 8 1.24 -20.30 -0.27
N THR A 9 0.05 -20.57 0.27
CA THR A 9 -0.75 -19.58 1.01
C THR A 9 -0.07 -19.11 2.28
N TRP A 10 0.61 -20.00 3.00
CA TRP A 10 1.37 -19.64 4.19
C TRP A 10 2.56 -18.73 3.83
N VAL A 11 3.32 -19.10 2.79
CA VAL A 11 4.45 -18.29 2.31
C VAL A 11 3.99 -16.89 1.92
N LEU A 12 2.90 -16.79 1.17
CA LEU A 12 2.34 -15.51 0.75
C LEU A 12 1.98 -14.61 1.94
N LYS A 13 1.30 -15.17 2.95
CA LYS A 13 0.92 -14.43 4.16
C LYS A 13 2.14 -13.97 4.97
N ASP A 14 3.15 -14.82 5.06
CA ASP A 14 4.36 -14.51 5.84
C ASP A 14 5.23 -13.47 5.12
N VAL A 15 5.37 -13.54 3.78
CA VAL A 15 6.02 -12.51 2.97
C VAL A 15 5.31 -11.17 3.12
N ALA A 16 3.98 -11.13 3.03
CA ALA A 16 3.20 -9.91 3.21
C ALA A 16 3.39 -9.31 4.61
N ARG A 17 3.43 -10.14 5.65
CA ARG A 17 3.69 -9.69 7.03
C ARG A 17 5.08 -9.09 7.19
N VAL A 18 6.10 -9.74 6.63
CA VAL A 18 7.48 -9.25 6.68
C VAL A 18 7.60 -7.93 5.92
N ALA A 19 7.01 -7.83 4.72
CA ALA A 19 7.02 -6.60 3.94
C ALA A 19 6.37 -5.43 4.70
N VAL A 20 5.19 -5.62 5.29
CA VAL A 20 4.50 -4.57 6.07
C VAL A 20 5.33 -4.11 7.26
N ASN A 21 6.03 -5.02 7.95
CA ASN A 21 6.89 -4.68 9.09
C ASN A 21 8.16 -3.94 8.68
N MET A 22 8.62 -4.11 7.45
CA MET A 22 9.83 -3.47 6.92
C MET A 22 9.59 -2.14 6.22
N LEU A 23 8.35 -1.81 5.88
CA LEU A 23 7.98 -0.51 5.32
C LEU A 23 8.36 0.62 6.30
N LYS A 24 9.10 1.60 5.81
CA LYS A 24 9.49 2.79 6.59
C LYS A 24 8.82 4.04 6.07
N PHE A 25 8.98 4.32 4.79
CA PHE A 25 8.37 5.48 4.15
C PHE A 25 6.86 5.29 3.99
N ALA A 26 6.43 4.19 3.37
CA ALA A 26 5.02 3.91 3.13
C ALA A 26 4.20 3.71 4.43
N ALA A 27 4.85 3.30 5.54
CA ALA A 27 4.19 3.22 6.84
C ALA A 27 3.79 4.59 7.42
N ASN A 28 4.46 5.67 7.00
CA ASN A 28 4.20 7.04 7.46
C ASN A 28 3.30 7.85 6.52
N ILE A 29 2.88 7.27 5.39
CA ILE A 29 1.94 7.89 4.47
C ILE A 29 0.52 7.70 4.98
N GLU A 30 -0.32 8.73 4.80
CA GLU A 30 -1.73 8.66 5.13
C GLU A 30 -2.47 7.65 4.24
N ARG A 31 -3.26 6.75 4.88
CA ARG A 31 -3.98 5.65 4.21
C ARG A 31 -5.49 5.86 4.18
N TRP A 32 -5.92 7.09 4.11
CA TRP A 32 -7.34 7.43 4.19
C TRP A 32 -8.22 6.73 3.13
N TYR A 33 -7.65 6.39 1.99
CA TYR A 33 -8.39 5.74 0.90
C TYR A 33 -8.34 4.21 0.90
N ASP A 34 -7.57 3.58 1.79
CA ASP A 34 -7.36 2.13 1.82
C ASP A 34 -8.68 1.34 1.85
N ASP A 35 -9.64 1.75 2.68
CA ASP A 35 -10.91 1.04 2.82
C ASP A 35 -11.78 1.14 1.56
N LYS A 36 -11.75 2.26 0.86
CA LYS A 36 -12.47 2.45 -0.40
C LYS A 36 -11.88 1.58 -1.52
N PHE A 37 -10.56 1.46 -1.57
CA PHE A 37 -9.88 0.58 -2.51
C PHE A 37 -10.14 -0.90 -2.21
N LYS A 38 -10.17 -1.29 -0.95
CA LYS A 38 -10.54 -2.66 -0.53
C LYS A 38 -11.96 -3.01 -0.95
N ALA A 39 -12.92 -2.12 -0.78
CA ALA A 39 -14.30 -2.33 -1.21
C ALA A 39 -14.42 -2.51 -2.74
N GLY A 40 -13.59 -1.83 -3.53
CA GLY A 40 -13.51 -1.96 -4.98
C GLY A 40 -12.70 -3.16 -5.49
N GLY A 41 -12.17 -4.00 -4.58
CA GLY A 41 -11.37 -5.19 -4.93
C GLY A 41 -9.91 -4.89 -5.24
N ALA A 42 -9.40 -3.70 -4.93
CA ALA A 42 -8.00 -3.28 -5.04
C ALA A 42 -7.33 -3.65 -6.39
N LYS A 43 -8.07 -3.49 -7.49
CA LYS A 43 -7.56 -3.78 -8.84
C LYS A 43 -6.84 -2.58 -9.43
N VAL A 44 -5.77 -2.83 -10.20
CA VAL A 44 -5.10 -1.81 -11.00
C VAL A 44 -6.11 -1.16 -11.97
N GLY A 45 -6.10 0.16 -12.07
CA GLY A 45 -7.06 0.94 -12.84
C GLY A 45 -8.32 1.34 -12.09
N TYR A 46 -8.54 0.86 -10.86
CA TYR A 46 -9.64 1.31 -10.03
C TYR A 46 -9.42 2.73 -9.55
N VAL A 47 -10.42 3.59 -9.68
CA VAL A 47 -10.36 5.01 -9.32
C VAL A 47 -11.29 5.31 -8.16
N VAL A 48 -10.78 5.93 -7.13
CA VAL A 48 -11.56 6.43 -6.00
C VAL A 48 -11.54 7.95 -5.99
N SER A 49 -12.71 8.58 -5.88
CA SER A 49 -12.81 10.04 -5.78
C SER A 49 -12.73 10.48 -4.32
N GLY A 50 -11.73 11.29 -4.02
CA GLY A 50 -11.54 11.95 -2.74
C GLY A 50 -12.15 13.36 -2.76
N ARG A 51 -12.83 13.76 -1.68
CA ARG A 51 -13.31 15.14 -1.52
C ARG A 51 -12.24 15.96 -0.81
N LEU A 52 -11.91 17.12 -1.35
CA LEU A 52 -11.04 18.07 -0.68
C LEU A 52 -11.83 18.86 0.38
N PRO A 53 -11.16 19.26 1.48
CA PRO A 53 -11.77 20.14 2.47
C PRO A 53 -12.15 21.48 1.85
N GLN A 54 -13.33 21.96 2.22
CA GLN A 54 -13.84 23.25 1.76
C GLN A 54 -12.96 24.39 2.31
N ARG A 55 -12.66 25.37 1.45
CA ARG A 55 -11.98 26.60 1.86
C ARG A 55 -13.00 27.72 2.02
N PHE A 56 -13.15 28.23 3.25
CA PHE A 56 -14.01 29.35 3.54
C PHE A 56 -13.23 30.66 3.57
N ARG A 57 -13.84 31.73 3.06
CA ARG A 57 -13.29 33.07 3.13
C ARG A 57 -13.97 33.84 4.27
N THR A 58 -13.19 34.39 5.19
CA THR A 58 -13.71 35.22 6.25
C THR A 58 -13.95 36.64 5.72
N THR A 59 -15.16 37.17 5.91
CA THR A 59 -15.50 38.56 5.62
C THR A 59 -15.69 39.33 6.92
N LYS A 60 -15.20 40.57 6.96
CA LYS A 60 -15.38 41.48 8.10
C LYS A 60 -16.52 42.46 7.78
N GLY A 61 -17.44 42.66 8.71
CA GLY A 61 -18.56 43.58 8.56
C GLY A 61 -19.83 43.07 9.24
N GLN A 62 -20.85 43.91 9.37
CA GLN A 62 -22.13 43.56 9.98
C GLN A 62 -23.03 42.74 9.06
N ALA A 63 -22.79 42.77 7.75
CA ALA A 63 -23.60 42.02 6.78
C ALA A 63 -23.09 40.60 6.63
N PHE A 64 -23.99 39.60 6.86
CA PHE A 64 -23.70 38.20 6.58
C PHE A 64 -23.68 37.96 5.07
N GLN A 65 -22.57 37.41 4.58
CA GLN A 65 -22.42 37.00 3.19
C GLN A 65 -22.37 35.47 3.13
N ALA A 66 -23.40 34.85 2.59
CA ALA A 66 -23.43 33.41 2.36
C ALA A 66 -22.46 33.06 1.22
N GLN A 67 -21.63 32.03 1.46
CA GLN A 67 -20.73 31.49 0.46
C GLN A 67 -21.27 30.16 -0.08
N PRO A 68 -21.25 29.95 -1.41
CA PRO A 68 -21.65 28.69 -1.98
C PRO A 68 -20.69 27.56 -1.56
N ILE A 69 -21.24 26.38 -1.29
CA ILE A 69 -20.46 25.18 -1.02
C ILE A 69 -20.12 24.55 -2.37
N ASN A 70 -18.82 24.52 -2.70
CA ASN A 70 -18.31 23.88 -3.91
C ASN A 70 -17.50 22.64 -3.53
N ASP A 71 -18.07 21.46 -3.74
CA ASP A 71 -17.36 20.20 -3.53
C ASP A 71 -16.34 19.97 -4.66
N VAL A 72 -15.07 20.04 -4.32
CA VAL A 72 -13.99 19.68 -5.23
C VAL A 72 -13.57 18.25 -4.98
N THR A 73 -13.67 17.40 -6.00
CA THR A 73 -13.24 16.00 -5.94
C THR A 73 -11.95 15.81 -6.71
N VAL A 74 -11.02 15.02 -6.11
CA VAL A 74 -9.79 14.61 -6.76
C VAL A 74 -9.82 13.10 -6.99
N PRO A 75 -9.68 12.63 -8.24
CA PRO A 75 -9.59 11.21 -8.52
C PRO A 75 -8.21 10.67 -8.10
N VAL A 76 -8.21 9.56 -7.36
CA VAL A 76 -7.02 8.80 -7.01
C VAL A 76 -7.13 7.43 -7.66
N ALA A 77 -6.19 7.07 -8.52
CA ALA A 77 -6.17 5.81 -9.24
C ALA A 77 -5.07 4.88 -8.73
N LEU A 78 -5.34 3.59 -8.66
CA LEU A 78 -4.31 2.56 -8.50
C LEU A 78 -3.64 2.33 -9.85
N THR A 79 -2.37 2.74 -9.99
CA THR A 79 -1.63 2.65 -11.26
C THR A 79 -0.70 1.46 -11.32
N ASP A 80 -0.12 1.06 -10.19
CA ASP A 80 0.95 0.08 -10.14
C ASP A 80 0.67 -1.03 -9.14
N GLN A 81 1.21 -2.20 -9.41
CA GLN A 81 1.16 -3.36 -8.54
C GLN A 81 2.54 -3.98 -8.43
N ALA A 82 3.10 -4.03 -7.24
CA ALA A 82 4.32 -4.77 -6.95
C ALA A 82 3.98 -6.23 -6.63
N ASN A 83 4.68 -7.17 -7.26
CA ASN A 83 4.55 -8.60 -6.97
C ASN A 83 5.91 -9.29 -6.96
N ILE A 84 6.00 -10.37 -6.21
CA ILE A 84 7.15 -11.28 -6.22
C ILE A 84 6.61 -12.69 -6.47
N GLY A 85 7.14 -13.34 -7.50
CA GLY A 85 6.83 -14.73 -7.84
C GLY A 85 7.99 -15.66 -7.48
N THR A 86 7.68 -16.78 -6.83
CA THR A 86 8.62 -17.87 -6.57
C THR A 86 8.00 -19.18 -7.02
N SER A 87 8.81 -20.06 -7.63
CA SER A 87 8.40 -21.42 -7.97
C SER A 87 9.02 -22.41 -6.99
N TRP A 88 8.25 -23.37 -6.54
CA TRP A 88 8.67 -24.39 -5.59
C TRP A 88 8.54 -25.77 -6.23
N SER A 89 9.54 -26.62 -6.04
CA SER A 89 9.43 -28.01 -6.40
C SER A 89 8.81 -28.82 -5.23
N THR A 90 8.26 -29.99 -5.53
CA THR A 90 7.70 -30.88 -4.51
C THR A 90 8.77 -31.36 -3.50
N ALA A 91 10.04 -31.40 -3.93
CA ALA A 91 11.17 -31.72 -3.07
C ALA A 91 11.45 -30.62 -2.02
N ASP A 92 11.21 -29.36 -2.39
CA ASP A 92 11.43 -28.21 -1.50
C ASP A 92 10.35 -28.10 -0.42
N ALA A 93 9.19 -28.71 -0.61
CA ALA A 93 8.08 -28.68 0.35
C ALA A 93 8.37 -29.45 1.67
N THR A 94 9.44 -30.23 1.71
CA THR A 94 9.87 -31.01 2.90
C THR A 94 10.89 -30.26 3.77
N VAL A 95 11.25 -29.05 3.40
CA VAL A 95 12.25 -28.23 4.13
C VAL A 95 11.66 -27.68 5.44
N VAL A 96 12.51 -27.49 6.44
CA VAL A 96 12.13 -26.91 7.73
C VAL A 96 11.64 -25.48 7.54
N ILE A 97 10.50 -25.14 8.16
CA ILE A 97 9.82 -23.85 8.04
C ILE A 97 10.76 -22.66 8.35
N GLU A 98 11.63 -22.79 9.34
CA GLU A 98 12.58 -21.74 9.71
C GLU A 98 13.62 -21.45 8.62
N ASP A 99 14.07 -22.48 7.90
CA ASP A 99 14.99 -22.32 6.77
C ASP A 99 14.30 -21.65 5.58
N VAL A 100 13.05 -22.00 5.32
CA VAL A 100 12.22 -21.35 4.29
C VAL A 100 12.03 -19.86 4.60
N ARG A 101 11.73 -19.54 5.85
CA ARG A 101 11.59 -18.15 6.31
C ARG A 101 12.86 -17.35 6.05
N ARG A 102 13.98 -17.85 6.53
CA ARG A 102 15.26 -17.13 6.46
C ARG A 102 15.77 -16.98 5.03
N ARG A 103 15.63 -18.04 4.20
CA ARG A 103 16.20 -18.06 2.85
C ARG A 103 15.34 -17.41 1.79
N TYR A 104 14.02 -17.45 1.94
CA TYR A 104 13.08 -17.03 0.89
C TYR A 104 12.11 -15.96 1.35
N VAL A 105 11.46 -16.14 2.50
CA VAL A 105 10.38 -15.23 2.95
C VAL A 105 10.93 -13.88 3.37
N ASN A 106 11.97 -13.85 4.19
CA ASN A 106 12.56 -12.59 4.66
C ASN A 106 13.14 -11.76 3.52
N PRO A 107 14.01 -12.30 2.62
CA PRO A 107 14.52 -11.54 1.49
C PRO A 107 13.44 -11.08 0.52
N ALA A 108 12.41 -11.90 0.28
CA ALA A 108 11.29 -11.51 -0.57
C ALA A 108 10.48 -10.36 0.03
N GLY A 109 10.18 -10.42 1.33
CA GLY A 109 9.49 -9.35 2.05
C GLY A 109 10.30 -8.05 2.07
N GLU A 110 11.59 -8.13 2.30
CA GLU A 110 12.51 -6.99 2.28
C GLU A 110 12.57 -6.33 0.89
N GLN A 111 12.71 -7.14 -0.16
CA GLN A 111 12.73 -6.63 -1.53
C GLN A 111 11.42 -5.96 -1.92
N LEU A 112 10.28 -6.53 -1.52
CA LEU A 112 8.97 -5.94 -1.77
C LEU A 112 8.82 -4.60 -1.04
N ALA A 113 9.21 -4.52 0.22
CA ALA A 113 9.18 -3.29 1.00
C ALA A 113 10.08 -2.21 0.40
N ASN A 114 11.31 -2.56 0.01
CA ASN A 114 12.23 -1.63 -0.64
C ASN A 114 11.69 -1.10 -1.98
N THR A 115 11.04 -1.94 -2.77
CA THR A 115 10.43 -1.53 -4.04
C THR A 115 9.30 -0.52 -3.80
N ILE A 116 8.44 -0.77 -2.82
CA ILE A 116 7.32 0.13 -2.48
C ILE A 116 7.84 1.46 -1.95
N ASP A 117 8.79 1.44 -1.03
CA ASP A 117 9.37 2.65 -0.45
C ASP A 117 10.14 3.47 -1.50
N PHE A 118 10.90 2.82 -2.38
CA PHE A 118 11.60 3.48 -3.48
C PHE A 118 10.63 4.14 -4.46
N ASP A 119 9.57 3.45 -4.85
CA ASP A 119 8.57 3.98 -5.77
C ASP A 119 7.85 5.20 -5.17
N GLY A 120 7.50 5.15 -3.88
CA GLY A 120 6.93 6.27 -3.14
C GLY A 120 7.86 7.48 -3.09
N LEU A 121 9.13 7.27 -2.74
CA LEU A 121 10.14 8.33 -2.67
C LEU A 121 10.42 8.95 -4.04
N SER A 122 10.51 8.13 -5.09
CA SER A 122 10.79 8.62 -6.45
C SER A 122 9.69 9.53 -6.98
N ARG A 123 8.44 9.31 -6.56
CA ARG A 123 7.29 10.16 -6.92
C ARG A 123 7.23 11.45 -6.13
N MET A 124 7.81 11.50 -4.93
CA MET A 124 7.85 12.73 -4.12
C MET A 124 8.92 13.72 -4.58
N THR A 125 10.07 13.24 -5.05
CA THR A 125 11.20 14.09 -5.44
C THR A 125 10.87 15.15 -6.50
N PRO A 126 10.12 14.88 -7.56
CA PRO A 126 9.74 15.92 -8.53
C PRO A 126 8.71 16.93 -8.00
N THR A 127 7.97 16.57 -6.95
CA THR A 127 6.91 17.46 -6.40
C THR A 127 7.47 18.50 -5.42
N VAL A 128 8.64 18.25 -4.83
CA VAL A 128 9.27 19.15 -3.85
C VAL A 128 10.18 20.20 -4.52
N ALA A 129 10.46 20.06 -5.81
CA ALA A 129 11.37 20.95 -6.55
C ALA A 129 10.72 22.25 -7.08
N HIS A 130 9.51 22.60 -6.61
CA HIS A 130 8.81 23.84 -6.99
C HIS A 130 8.36 24.65 -5.78
#